data_cfdc01840a258ad19f11d1874e1e7def
#
_entry.id   cfdc01840a258ad19f11d1874e1e7def
#
_cell.length_a   1.000
_cell.length_b   1.000
_cell.length_c   1.000
_cell.angle_alpha   90.00
_cell.angle_beta   90.00
_cell.angle_gamma   90.00
#
_symmetry.space_group_name_H-M   'P 1'
#
loop_
_entity.id
_entity.type
_entity.pdbx_description
1 polymer ?
#
loop_
_entity_poly.entity_id
_entity_poly.type
_entity_poly.pdbx_seq_one_letter_code
_entity_poly.pdbx_strand_id
1 'polypeptide(L)'
;MAHQNVIYGINGPVVTVKNAKDFSMMEMVYVGKEKLVGEIIGITDTTTTVQVYEETSGAFISRGASVPSLDPDKKWNVTMKVKTGDKLSGGMIYATLPETPIIEHRLLVPPLIGECVVTSVKPDGEYTLNDTIVTVKEENGRETELTLCQKWPIRTPRPVKQRLSASIPLITGQRVIDTLFPIAKGGTAAIPGGFGTGKTMTQHQLAKWCDADIIIYVGCGERGNEMSQVLQEFSELIDPKSNRPMTDRTVLIANTSNMPVAAR
;
A
#
# COMPACT_ATOMS: atom_id res chain seq x y z
N MET A 1 -12.74 32.44 -5.54
CA MET A 1 -11.41 32.78 -5.03
C MET A 1 -10.96 31.60 -4.23
N ALA A 2 -9.87 30.92 -4.63
CA ALA A 2 -9.34 29.80 -3.86
C ALA A 2 -8.83 30.36 -2.52
N HIS A 3 -9.39 29.92 -1.41
CA HIS A 3 -8.87 30.21 -0.08
C HIS A 3 -7.47 29.62 0.01
N GLN A 4 -6.46 30.47 -0.05
CA GLN A 4 -5.09 30.07 0.22
C GLN A 4 -4.96 29.83 1.71
N ASN A 5 -4.84 28.56 2.10
CA ASN A 5 -4.55 28.15 3.47
C ASN A 5 -3.15 28.67 3.85
N VAL A 6 -3.06 29.47 4.91
CA VAL A 6 -1.80 30.13 5.29
C VAL A 6 -1.13 29.38 6.42
N ILE A 7 0.12 29.02 6.24
CA ILE A 7 0.95 28.46 7.30
C ILE A 7 1.11 29.52 8.40
N TYR A 8 0.70 29.17 9.61
CA TYR A 8 0.76 30.04 10.78
C TYR A 8 2.01 29.80 11.64
N GLY A 9 2.43 28.57 11.73
CA GLY A 9 3.58 28.19 12.54
C GLY A 9 4.21 26.89 12.07
N ILE A 10 5.49 26.73 12.32
CA ILE A 10 6.27 25.53 12.03
C ILE A 10 7.03 25.17 13.30
N ASN A 11 6.91 23.92 13.74
CA ASN A 11 7.64 23.38 14.88
C ASN A 11 8.16 21.99 14.52
N GLY A 12 9.43 21.92 14.08
CA GLY A 12 10.00 20.70 13.51
C GLY A 12 9.17 20.21 12.32
N PRO A 13 8.78 18.94 12.30
CA PRO A 13 7.98 18.38 11.22
C PRO A 13 6.48 18.74 11.30
N VAL A 14 6.07 19.54 12.28
CA VAL A 14 4.68 19.91 12.50
C VAL A 14 4.42 21.32 11.99
N VAL A 15 3.45 21.44 11.11
CA VAL A 15 3.00 22.70 10.52
C VAL A 15 1.58 23.01 10.96
N THR A 16 1.34 24.21 11.43
CA THR A 16 0.01 24.71 11.79
C THR A 16 -0.50 25.65 10.71
N VAL A 17 -1.70 25.40 10.23
CA VAL A 17 -2.36 26.16 9.16
C VAL A 17 -3.62 26.82 9.73
N LYS A 18 -3.83 28.12 9.47
CA LYS A 18 -5.05 28.84 9.85
C LYS A 18 -6.14 28.74 8.79
N ASN A 19 -7.39 28.76 9.25
CA ASN A 19 -8.61 28.81 8.43
C ASN A 19 -8.79 27.64 7.45
N ALA A 20 -8.20 26.49 7.73
CA ALA A 20 -8.25 25.31 6.90
C ALA A 20 -9.40 24.40 7.37
N LYS A 21 -10.66 24.80 7.07
CA LYS A 21 -11.87 24.05 7.47
C LYS A 21 -12.27 22.93 6.52
N ASP A 22 -11.64 22.87 5.37
CA ASP A 22 -12.05 21.96 4.28
C ASP A 22 -11.27 20.63 4.28
N PHE A 23 -10.51 20.36 5.33
CA PHE A 23 -9.72 19.15 5.46
C PHE A 23 -10.37 18.12 6.38
N SER A 24 -10.08 16.85 6.10
CA SER A 24 -10.47 15.73 6.95
C SER A 24 -9.29 15.25 7.80
N MET A 25 -9.56 14.70 8.97
CA MET A 25 -8.53 14.01 9.77
C MET A 25 -7.88 12.89 8.96
N MET A 26 -6.56 12.77 9.06
CA MET A 26 -5.75 11.78 8.33
C MET A 26 -5.75 11.97 6.80
N GLU A 27 -6.14 13.13 6.32
CA GLU A 27 -6.04 13.47 4.90
C GLU A 27 -4.59 13.78 4.53
N MET A 28 -4.14 13.25 3.39
CA MET A 28 -2.84 13.58 2.82
C MET A 28 -2.89 14.94 2.14
N VAL A 29 -1.94 15.80 2.46
CA VAL A 29 -1.85 17.17 1.94
C VAL A 29 -0.43 17.50 1.47
N TYR A 30 -0.34 18.48 0.58
CA TYR A 30 0.95 19.02 0.15
C TYR A 30 1.20 20.37 0.82
N VAL A 31 2.35 20.51 1.49
CA VAL A 31 2.70 21.67 2.28
C VAL A 31 3.79 22.50 1.59
N GLY A 32 3.54 23.81 1.49
CA GLY A 32 4.50 24.77 0.97
C GLY A 32 4.73 24.71 -0.55
N LYS A 33 5.68 25.53 -1.01
CA LYS A 33 6.05 25.61 -2.43
C LYS A 33 6.70 24.35 -2.95
N GLU A 34 7.40 23.64 -2.09
CA GLU A 34 8.10 22.38 -2.38
C GLU A 34 7.17 21.16 -2.41
N LYS A 35 5.87 21.37 -2.15
CA LYS A 35 4.85 20.31 -2.13
C LYS A 35 5.23 19.13 -1.23
N LEU A 36 5.71 19.45 0.00
CA LEU A 36 6.05 18.42 0.97
C LEU A 36 4.84 17.59 1.35
N VAL A 37 4.98 16.29 1.34
CA VAL A 37 3.91 15.38 1.74
C VAL A 37 3.70 15.47 3.25
N GLY A 38 2.46 15.63 3.67
CA GLY A 38 2.05 15.65 5.07
C GLY A 38 0.68 15.03 5.27
N GLU A 39 0.36 14.76 6.52
CA GLU A 39 -0.93 14.22 6.96
C GLU A 39 -1.54 15.14 8.01
N ILE A 40 -2.84 15.31 7.95
CA ILE A 40 -3.58 16.08 8.96
C ILE A 40 -3.73 15.24 10.23
N ILE A 41 -3.10 15.72 11.30
CA ILE A 41 -3.08 15.05 12.60
C ILE A 41 -3.96 15.74 13.65
N GLY A 42 -4.50 16.92 13.35
CA GLY A 42 -5.38 17.64 14.26
C GLY A 42 -6.15 18.75 13.55
N ILE A 43 -7.42 18.89 13.88
CA ILE A 43 -8.30 19.94 13.40
C ILE A 43 -8.98 20.58 14.61
N THR A 44 -8.90 21.91 14.69
CA THR A 44 -9.65 22.72 15.66
C THR A 44 -10.52 23.74 14.91
N ASP A 45 -11.34 24.49 15.62
CA ASP A 45 -12.21 25.51 15.01
C ASP A 45 -11.44 26.57 14.20
N THR A 46 -10.19 26.83 14.53
CA THR A 46 -9.38 27.91 13.96
C THR A 46 -8.11 27.44 13.24
N THR A 47 -7.62 26.23 13.54
CA THR A 47 -6.34 25.75 13.02
C THR A 47 -6.40 24.27 12.63
N THR A 48 -5.60 23.94 11.65
CA THR A 48 -5.34 22.55 11.24
C THR A 48 -3.86 22.26 11.43
N THR A 49 -3.55 21.16 12.09
CA THR A 49 -2.18 20.70 12.34
C THR A 49 -1.82 19.61 11.34
N VAL A 50 -0.72 19.79 10.65
CA VAL A 50 -0.19 18.89 9.63
C VAL A 50 1.14 18.34 10.09
N GLN A 51 1.29 17.03 10.09
CA GLN A 51 2.56 16.34 10.25
C GLN A 51 3.21 16.21 8.87
N VAL A 52 4.35 16.84 8.65
CA VAL A 52 5.10 16.74 7.39
C VAL A 52 6.08 15.59 7.49
N TYR A 53 6.12 14.73 6.48
CA TYR A 53 6.97 13.54 6.43
C TYR A 53 8.36 13.81 5.88
N GLU A 54 8.55 14.97 5.27
CA GLU A 54 9.83 15.38 4.69
C GLU A 54 10.34 16.64 5.36
N GLU A 55 11.65 16.70 5.64
CA GLU A 55 12.31 17.90 6.15
C GLU A 55 12.94 18.69 5.01
N THR A 56 12.78 20.02 5.03
CA THR A 56 13.59 20.93 4.23
C THR A 56 14.93 21.16 4.93
N SER A 57 15.76 20.14 5.03
CA SER A 57 17.12 20.36 5.50
C SER A 57 17.95 20.96 4.36
N GLY A 58 18.47 22.15 4.58
CA GLY A 58 19.34 22.80 3.62
C GLY A 58 20.58 21.97 3.32
N ALA A 59 21.16 22.22 2.18
CA ALA A 59 22.52 22.02 1.72
C ALA A 59 23.00 20.63 1.28
N PHE A 60 22.48 19.48 1.70
CA PHE A 60 23.22 18.23 1.46
C PHE A 60 22.53 17.07 0.77
N ILE A 61 21.22 17.06 0.64
CA ILE A 61 20.51 16.02 -0.13
C ILE A 61 19.39 16.69 -0.89
N SER A 62 19.55 16.76 -2.21
CA SER A 62 18.40 17.00 -3.08
C SER A 62 17.39 15.88 -2.82
N ARG A 63 16.17 16.24 -2.46
CA ARG A 63 15.12 15.28 -2.21
C ARG A 63 14.98 14.34 -3.37
N GLY A 64 14.68 13.11 -3.05
CA GLY A 64 14.39 12.09 -4.03
C GLY A 64 13.31 12.58 -5.01
N ALA A 65 13.45 12.25 -6.27
CA ALA A 65 12.42 12.51 -7.25
C ALA A 65 11.10 11.89 -6.78
N SER A 66 10.03 12.68 -6.76
CA SER A 66 8.69 12.14 -6.55
C SER A 66 8.31 11.36 -7.81
N VAL A 67 8.41 10.05 -7.73
CA VAL A 67 8.00 9.17 -8.81
C VAL A 67 6.58 8.68 -8.49
N PRO A 68 5.64 8.71 -9.46
CA PRO A 68 4.34 8.09 -9.28
C PRO A 68 4.50 6.63 -8.85
N SER A 69 3.70 6.18 -7.89
CA SER A 69 3.73 4.79 -7.41
C SER A 69 3.36 3.77 -8.48
N LEU A 70 2.63 4.21 -9.50
CA LEU A 70 2.26 3.43 -10.68
C LEU A 70 2.64 4.21 -11.93
N ASP A 71 3.18 3.53 -12.95
CA ASP A 71 3.48 4.12 -14.24
C ASP A 71 2.17 4.36 -15.01
N PRO A 72 1.77 5.64 -15.28
CA PRO A 72 0.49 5.95 -15.93
C PRO A 72 0.46 5.52 -17.40
N ASP A 73 1.61 5.38 -18.03
CA ASP A 73 1.73 5.10 -19.47
C ASP A 73 1.86 3.60 -19.77
N LYS A 74 2.11 2.81 -18.74
CA LYS A 74 2.19 1.36 -18.87
C LYS A 74 0.84 0.77 -19.27
N LYS A 75 0.85 -0.05 -20.31
CA LYS A 75 -0.30 -0.82 -20.76
C LYS A 75 -0.34 -2.18 -20.08
N TRP A 76 -1.54 -2.56 -19.69
CA TRP A 76 -1.83 -3.80 -19.01
C TRP A 76 -2.82 -4.63 -19.81
N ASN A 77 -2.56 -5.91 -19.98
CA ASN A 77 -3.47 -6.81 -20.67
C ASN A 77 -4.58 -7.26 -19.69
N VAL A 78 -5.78 -6.72 -19.89
CA VAL A 78 -6.92 -6.87 -18.97
C VAL A 78 -7.89 -7.89 -19.50
N THR A 79 -8.32 -8.81 -18.63
CA THR A 79 -9.39 -9.78 -18.89
C THR A 79 -10.62 -9.41 -18.06
N MET A 80 -11.74 -9.14 -18.71
CA MET A 80 -13.00 -8.80 -18.06
C MET A 80 -13.63 -10.04 -17.43
N LYS A 81 -14.20 -9.86 -16.22
CA LYS A 81 -14.90 -10.94 -15.49
C LYS A 81 -16.40 -10.69 -15.35
N VAL A 82 -16.89 -9.58 -15.90
CA VAL A 82 -18.28 -9.13 -15.80
C VAL A 82 -18.84 -8.79 -17.17
N LYS A 83 -20.16 -8.74 -17.27
CA LYS A 83 -20.92 -8.36 -18.48
C LYS A 83 -21.91 -7.27 -18.13
N THR A 84 -22.36 -6.53 -19.14
CA THR A 84 -23.43 -5.55 -19.01
C THR A 84 -24.69 -6.22 -18.43
N GLY A 85 -25.26 -5.61 -17.40
CA GLY A 85 -26.41 -6.13 -16.66
C GLY A 85 -26.05 -6.93 -15.40
N ASP A 86 -24.78 -7.26 -15.17
CA ASP A 86 -24.37 -7.95 -13.95
C ASP A 86 -24.54 -7.04 -12.73
N LYS A 87 -24.95 -7.63 -11.60
CA LYS A 87 -25.03 -6.95 -10.32
C LYS A 87 -23.72 -7.10 -9.57
N LEU A 88 -23.17 -6.00 -9.11
CA LEU A 88 -21.92 -5.94 -8.36
C LEU A 88 -22.13 -5.20 -7.04
N SER A 89 -21.20 -5.42 -6.13
CA SER A 89 -21.07 -4.65 -4.89
C SER A 89 -19.61 -4.46 -4.53
N GLY A 90 -19.31 -3.58 -3.60
CA GLY A 90 -17.95 -3.29 -3.14
C GLY A 90 -17.17 -4.56 -2.79
N GLY A 91 -15.95 -4.68 -3.31
CA GLY A 91 -15.07 -5.83 -3.12
C GLY A 91 -15.25 -6.98 -4.14
N MET A 92 -16.25 -6.94 -5.01
CA MET A 92 -16.39 -7.94 -6.09
C MET A 92 -15.39 -7.69 -7.21
N ILE A 93 -14.90 -8.76 -7.83
CA ILE A 93 -13.92 -8.70 -8.92
C ILE A 93 -14.65 -8.36 -10.21
N TYR A 94 -14.21 -7.30 -10.93
CA TYR A 94 -14.74 -6.95 -12.24
C TYR A 94 -13.77 -7.26 -13.40
N ALA A 95 -12.47 -7.33 -13.13
CA ALA A 95 -11.46 -7.72 -14.12
C ALA A 95 -10.21 -8.28 -13.45
N THR A 96 -9.34 -8.92 -14.23
CA THR A 96 -8.03 -9.41 -13.79
C THR A 96 -6.97 -9.03 -14.82
N LEU A 97 -5.71 -8.95 -14.36
CA LEU A 97 -4.56 -8.73 -15.22
C LEU A 97 -3.31 -9.41 -14.65
N PRO A 98 -2.35 -9.82 -15.47
CA PRO A 98 -1.06 -10.34 -15.00
C PRO A 98 -0.20 -9.17 -14.50
N GLU A 99 -0.02 -9.05 -13.19
CA GLU A 99 0.86 -8.05 -12.55
C GLU A 99 2.34 -8.42 -12.79
N THR A 100 2.66 -9.66 -12.48
CA THR A 100 3.93 -10.31 -12.77
C THR A 100 3.64 -11.68 -13.39
N PRO A 101 4.65 -12.41 -13.89
CA PRO A 101 4.43 -13.77 -14.42
C PRO A 101 3.83 -14.77 -13.44
N ILE A 102 3.87 -14.47 -12.15
CA ILE A 102 3.37 -15.35 -11.07
C ILE A 102 2.22 -14.75 -10.28
N ILE A 103 1.87 -13.49 -10.49
CA ILE A 103 0.83 -12.78 -9.74
C ILE A 103 -0.25 -12.28 -10.68
N GLU A 104 -1.47 -12.80 -10.50
CA GLU A 104 -2.67 -12.24 -11.11
C GLU A 104 -3.23 -11.13 -10.19
N HIS A 105 -3.25 -9.90 -10.71
CA HIS A 105 -3.91 -8.79 -10.04
C HIS A 105 -5.41 -8.84 -10.29
N ARG A 106 -6.20 -8.65 -9.22
CA ARG A 106 -7.66 -8.64 -9.26
C ARG A 106 -8.17 -7.23 -9.05
N LEU A 107 -8.87 -6.71 -10.05
CA LEU A 107 -9.49 -5.39 -9.98
C LEU A 107 -10.83 -5.51 -9.24
N LEU A 108 -10.95 -4.82 -8.13
CA LEU A 108 -12.10 -4.89 -7.23
C LEU A 108 -12.95 -3.63 -7.33
N VAL A 109 -14.27 -3.79 -7.31
CA VAL A 109 -15.20 -2.67 -7.14
C VAL A 109 -14.84 -1.92 -5.84
N PRO A 110 -14.68 -0.59 -5.87
CA PRO A 110 -14.39 0.18 -4.67
C PRO A 110 -15.41 -0.09 -3.56
N PRO A 111 -14.97 -0.30 -2.30
CA PRO A 111 -15.86 -0.74 -1.23
C PRO A 111 -16.88 0.32 -0.77
N LEU A 112 -16.69 1.57 -1.17
CA LEU A 112 -17.65 2.65 -0.92
C LEU A 112 -18.83 2.61 -1.91
N ILE A 113 -18.73 1.81 -2.98
CA ILE A 113 -19.83 1.58 -3.92
C ILE A 113 -20.73 0.49 -3.35
N GLY A 114 -21.99 0.82 -3.15
CA GLY A 114 -23.01 -0.12 -2.72
C GLY A 114 -23.38 -1.13 -3.81
N GLU A 115 -24.61 -1.63 -3.77
CA GLU A 115 -25.13 -2.45 -4.87
C GLU A 115 -25.24 -1.59 -6.14
N CYS A 116 -24.74 -2.13 -7.24
CA CYS A 116 -24.71 -1.45 -8.52
C CYS A 116 -24.89 -2.44 -9.67
N VAL A 117 -25.28 -1.93 -10.82
CA VAL A 117 -25.46 -2.70 -12.06
C VAL A 117 -24.46 -2.22 -13.08
N VAL A 118 -23.81 -3.15 -13.77
CA VAL A 118 -22.89 -2.84 -14.87
C VAL A 118 -23.67 -2.30 -16.08
N THR A 119 -23.36 -1.08 -16.49
CA THR A 119 -23.99 -0.42 -17.65
C THR A 119 -23.16 -0.55 -18.91
N SER A 120 -21.84 -0.59 -18.78
CA SER A 120 -20.92 -0.71 -19.93
C SER A 120 -19.67 -1.49 -19.53
N VAL A 121 -19.16 -2.31 -20.45
CA VAL A 121 -17.91 -3.08 -20.32
C VAL A 121 -17.13 -2.96 -21.63
N LYS A 122 -15.85 -2.59 -21.55
CA LYS A 122 -14.94 -2.67 -22.70
C LYS A 122 -14.53 -4.12 -22.97
N PRO A 123 -14.12 -4.47 -24.20
CA PRO A 123 -13.61 -5.81 -24.51
C PRO A 123 -12.29 -6.08 -23.77
N ASP A 124 -11.87 -7.34 -23.73
CA ASP A 124 -10.53 -7.71 -23.29
C ASP A 124 -9.48 -7.03 -24.17
N GLY A 125 -8.40 -6.54 -23.58
CA GLY A 125 -7.39 -5.81 -24.32
C GLY A 125 -6.38 -5.07 -23.46
N GLU A 126 -5.58 -4.24 -24.09
CA GLU A 126 -4.56 -3.42 -23.45
C GLU A 126 -5.12 -2.07 -23.01
N TYR A 127 -4.97 -1.74 -21.74
CA TYR A 127 -5.45 -0.50 -21.14
C TYR A 127 -4.39 0.12 -20.22
N THR A 128 -4.43 1.45 -20.12
CA THR A 128 -3.62 2.21 -19.15
C THR A 128 -4.37 2.35 -17.82
N LEU A 129 -3.69 2.88 -16.79
CA LEU A 129 -4.27 3.05 -15.44
C LEU A 129 -5.55 3.89 -15.43
N ASN A 130 -5.64 4.89 -16.30
CA ASN A 130 -6.72 5.88 -16.32
C ASN A 130 -7.85 5.54 -17.30
N ASP A 131 -7.69 4.48 -18.08
CA ASP A 131 -8.75 4.07 -19.01
C ASP A 131 -9.96 3.53 -18.24
N THR A 132 -11.12 4.06 -18.52
CA THR A 132 -12.40 3.54 -18.03
C THR A 132 -12.68 2.21 -18.72
N ILE A 133 -12.72 1.11 -17.99
CA ILE A 133 -12.93 -0.25 -18.53
C ILE A 133 -14.33 -0.80 -18.24
N VAL A 134 -14.94 -0.38 -17.14
CA VAL A 134 -16.30 -0.75 -16.74
C VAL A 134 -17.00 0.48 -16.21
N THR A 135 -18.28 0.65 -16.53
CA THR A 135 -19.14 1.67 -15.92
C THR A 135 -20.24 0.96 -15.15
N VAL A 136 -20.49 1.42 -13.93
CA VAL A 136 -21.54 0.88 -13.07
C VAL A 136 -22.51 1.98 -12.66
N LYS A 137 -23.76 1.61 -12.46
CA LYS A 137 -24.82 2.50 -11.97
C LYS A 137 -25.31 2.00 -10.61
N GLU A 138 -25.19 2.84 -9.60
CA GLU A 138 -25.67 2.59 -8.26
C GLU A 138 -27.20 2.75 -8.17
N GLU A 139 -27.82 2.21 -7.14
CA GLU A 139 -29.27 2.33 -6.91
C GLU A 139 -29.76 3.77 -6.79
N ASN A 140 -28.90 4.67 -6.29
CA ASN A 140 -29.16 6.11 -6.19
C ASN A 140 -29.14 6.83 -7.55
N GLY A 141 -28.86 6.09 -8.65
CA GLY A 141 -28.76 6.59 -10.00
C GLY A 141 -27.40 7.16 -10.41
N ARG A 142 -26.43 7.20 -9.50
CA ARG A 142 -25.06 7.66 -9.77
C ARG A 142 -24.34 6.67 -10.68
N GLU A 143 -23.70 7.18 -11.71
CA GLU A 143 -22.79 6.41 -12.54
C GLU A 143 -21.35 6.60 -12.07
N THR A 144 -20.62 5.49 -11.97
CA THR A 144 -19.23 5.47 -11.54
C THR A 144 -18.41 4.70 -12.57
N GLU A 145 -17.33 5.32 -13.00
CA GLU A 145 -16.36 4.73 -13.92
C GLU A 145 -15.30 3.97 -13.14
N LEU A 146 -15.05 2.73 -13.53
CA LEU A 146 -14.04 1.86 -12.95
C LEU A 146 -12.83 1.77 -13.89
N THR A 147 -11.67 2.12 -13.36
CA THR A 147 -10.37 2.10 -14.04
C THR A 147 -9.46 1.05 -13.42
N LEU A 148 -8.22 0.90 -13.93
CA LEU A 148 -7.27 -0.08 -13.41
C LEU A 148 -6.70 0.30 -12.03
N CYS A 149 -6.90 1.54 -11.57
CA CYS A 149 -6.45 1.98 -10.27
C CYS A 149 -7.58 2.65 -9.48
N GLN A 150 -7.44 2.70 -8.18
CA GLN A 150 -8.36 3.40 -7.28
C GLN A 150 -7.59 4.07 -6.15
N LYS A 151 -8.08 5.20 -5.67
CA LYS A 151 -7.57 5.85 -4.48
C LYS A 151 -8.16 5.18 -3.25
N TRP A 152 -7.31 4.83 -2.29
CA TRP A 152 -7.70 4.21 -1.05
C TRP A 152 -7.15 5.00 0.13
N PRO A 153 -7.97 5.29 1.17
CA PRO A 153 -7.45 5.89 2.39
C PRO A 153 -6.47 4.92 3.08
N ILE A 154 -5.23 5.36 3.30
CA ILE A 154 -4.16 4.49 3.81
C ILE A 154 -4.44 3.89 5.19
N ARG A 155 -5.23 4.56 6.01
CA ARG A 155 -5.59 4.08 7.35
C ARG A 155 -6.91 3.32 7.42
N THR A 156 -7.62 3.21 6.31
CA THR A 156 -8.85 2.43 6.24
C THR A 156 -8.54 1.01 5.79
N PRO A 157 -8.78 0.00 6.61
CA PRO A 157 -8.54 -1.39 6.23
C PRO A 157 -9.44 -1.79 5.06
N ARG A 158 -8.94 -2.68 4.21
CA ARG A 158 -9.76 -3.27 3.15
C ARG A 158 -10.92 -4.05 3.76
N PRO A 159 -12.13 -3.92 3.23
CA PRO A 159 -13.27 -4.70 3.72
C PRO A 159 -13.04 -6.18 3.47
N VAL A 160 -13.49 -6.99 4.40
CA VAL A 160 -13.48 -8.45 4.29
C VAL A 160 -14.92 -8.97 4.33
N LYS A 161 -15.22 -9.94 3.49
CA LYS A 161 -16.55 -10.56 3.47
C LYS A 161 -16.83 -11.33 4.77
N GLN A 162 -15.81 -12.03 5.26
CA GLN A 162 -15.92 -12.87 6.46
C GLN A 162 -14.54 -13.06 7.07
N ARG A 163 -14.45 -13.03 8.39
CA ARG A 163 -13.28 -13.50 9.12
C ARG A 163 -13.34 -15.01 9.25
N LEU A 164 -12.27 -15.67 8.81
CA LEU A 164 -12.11 -17.11 8.96
C LEU A 164 -11.47 -17.43 10.32
N SER A 165 -11.71 -18.62 10.85
CA SER A 165 -11.01 -19.10 12.03
C SER A 165 -9.55 -19.39 11.69
N ALA A 166 -8.64 -19.12 12.63
CA ALA A 166 -7.21 -19.37 12.51
C ALA A 166 -6.88 -20.85 12.70
N SER A 167 -7.26 -21.69 11.75
CA SER A 167 -7.13 -23.15 11.81
C SER A 167 -6.05 -23.71 10.90
N ILE A 168 -5.53 -22.92 9.96
CA ILE A 168 -4.51 -23.36 8.99
C ILE A 168 -3.15 -22.80 9.42
N PRO A 169 -2.14 -23.64 9.68
CA PRO A 169 -0.80 -23.16 10.03
C PRO A 169 -0.10 -22.53 8.81
N LEU A 170 0.64 -21.45 9.07
CA LEU A 170 1.64 -20.92 8.16
C LEU A 170 2.90 -21.76 8.27
N ILE A 171 3.32 -22.39 7.20
CA ILE A 171 4.58 -23.13 7.18
C ILE A 171 5.71 -22.12 7.00
N THR A 172 6.55 -22.00 8.01
CA THR A 172 7.65 -21.03 8.04
C THR A 172 8.98 -21.59 7.54
N GLY A 173 9.10 -22.92 7.45
CA GLY A 173 10.35 -23.61 7.17
C GLY A 173 11.29 -23.73 8.37
N GLN A 174 10.89 -23.17 9.52
CA GLN A 174 11.64 -23.26 10.77
C GLN A 174 11.02 -24.34 11.67
N ARG A 175 11.70 -25.48 11.85
CA ARG A 175 11.15 -26.64 12.59
C ARG A 175 10.62 -26.27 13.98
N VAL A 176 11.35 -25.45 14.71
CA VAL A 176 10.96 -25.04 16.07
C VAL A 176 9.65 -24.27 16.06
N ILE A 177 9.49 -23.37 15.09
CA ILE A 177 8.25 -22.57 14.96
C ILE A 177 7.12 -23.49 14.50
N ASP A 178 7.32 -24.24 13.40
CA ASP A 178 6.29 -25.03 12.78
C ASP A 178 5.75 -26.16 13.68
N THR A 179 6.58 -26.70 14.58
CA THR A 179 6.20 -27.82 15.45
C THR A 179 5.79 -27.42 16.86
N LEU A 180 6.44 -26.40 17.46
CA LEU A 180 6.24 -26.05 18.86
C LEU A 180 5.47 -24.74 19.05
N PHE A 181 5.57 -23.81 18.12
CA PHE A 181 4.95 -22.50 18.19
C PHE A 181 4.29 -22.10 16.85
N PRO A 182 3.38 -22.92 16.31
CA PRO A 182 2.84 -22.71 14.96
C PRO A 182 2.14 -21.36 14.85
N ILE A 183 2.41 -20.66 13.75
CA ILE A 183 1.77 -19.40 13.39
C ILE A 183 0.58 -19.73 12.48
N ALA A 184 -0.58 -19.20 12.77
CA ALA A 184 -1.74 -19.39 11.90
C ALA A 184 -1.68 -18.44 10.68
N LYS A 185 -2.14 -18.90 9.51
CA LYS A 185 -2.37 -18.03 8.35
C LYS A 185 -3.38 -16.95 8.71
N GLY A 186 -3.02 -15.68 8.46
CA GLY A 186 -3.77 -14.51 8.89
C GLY A 186 -3.55 -14.12 10.36
N GLY A 187 -2.66 -14.81 11.07
CA GLY A 187 -2.28 -14.49 12.44
C GLY A 187 -1.20 -13.42 12.53
N THR A 188 -0.90 -13.02 13.75
CA THR A 188 0.16 -12.06 14.09
C THR A 188 1.12 -12.71 15.06
N ALA A 189 2.43 -12.57 14.82
CA ALA A 189 3.47 -13.03 15.72
C ALA A 189 4.45 -11.90 16.04
N ALA A 190 4.95 -11.88 17.27
CA ALA A 190 5.98 -10.95 17.69
C ALA A 190 7.29 -11.70 17.96
N ILE A 191 8.41 -11.08 17.61
CA ILE A 191 9.77 -11.60 17.87
C ILE A 191 10.50 -10.56 18.74
N PRO A 192 10.19 -10.50 20.05
CA PRO A 192 10.83 -9.53 20.96
C PRO A 192 12.24 -9.99 21.33
N GLY A 193 13.08 -9.02 21.69
CA GLY A 193 14.44 -9.32 22.20
C GLY A 193 15.35 -8.11 22.16
N GLY A 194 16.41 -8.14 22.93
CA GLY A 194 17.48 -7.12 22.95
C GLY A 194 18.35 -7.15 21.68
N PHE A 195 19.41 -6.37 21.68
CA PHE A 195 20.39 -6.39 20.60
C PHE A 195 21.12 -7.74 20.54
N GLY A 196 21.40 -8.23 19.33
CA GLY A 196 22.17 -9.46 19.11
C GLY A 196 21.41 -10.76 19.39
N THR A 197 20.13 -10.75 19.68
CA THR A 197 19.31 -11.96 19.95
C THR A 197 18.84 -12.69 18.71
N GLY A 198 19.20 -12.23 17.51
CA GLY A 198 18.84 -12.88 16.24
C GLY A 198 17.45 -12.54 15.70
N LYS A 199 16.79 -11.48 16.20
CA LYS A 199 15.47 -11.04 15.71
C LYS A 199 15.42 -10.87 14.19
N THR A 200 16.31 -10.04 13.67
CA THR A 200 16.40 -9.73 12.23
C THR A 200 16.67 -11.00 11.42
N MET A 201 17.57 -11.86 11.89
CA MET A 201 17.85 -13.14 11.23
C MET A 201 16.63 -14.05 11.19
N THR A 202 15.85 -14.10 12.27
CA THR A 202 14.60 -14.88 12.31
C THR A 202 13.59 -14.32 11.31
N GLN A 203 13.41 -13.00 11.25
CA GLN A 203 12.53 -12.36 10.28
C GLN A 203 12.95 -12.64 8.83
N HIS A 204 14.26 -12.58 8.54
CA HIS A 204 14.79 -12.91 7.22
C HIS A 204 14.51 -14.37 6.84
N GLN A 205 14.67 -15.30 7.77
CA GLN A 205 14.39 -16.71 7.52
C GLN A 205 12.90 -16.95 7.25
N LEU A 206 12.01 -16.30 8.01
CA LEU A 206 10.57 -16.36 7.76
C LEU A 206 10.23 -15.81 6.38
N ALA A 207 10.75 -14.63 6.03
CA ALA A 207 10.52 -14.01 4.73
C ALA A 207 11.00 -14.86 3.55
N LYS A 208 12.12 -15.56 3.70
CA LYS A 208 12.70 -16.41 2.66
C LYS A 208 11.91 -17.70 2.43
N TRP A 209 11.45 -18.35 3.49
CA TRP A 209 11.03 -19.75 3.42
C TRP A 209 9.55 -19.99 3.71
N CYS A 210 8.80 -18.99 4.18
CA CYS A 210 7.38 -19.18 4.45
C CYS A 210 6.56 -19.49 3.18
N ASP A 211 5.45 -20.19 3.37
CA ASP A 211 4.54 -20.57 2.29
C ASP A 211 3.57 -19.47 1.86
N ALA A 212 3.97 -18.20 2.03
CA ALA A 212 3.24 -17.05 1.52
C ALA A 212 3.41 -16.89 0.00
N ASP A 213 2.41 -16.35 -0.67
CA ASP A 213 2.46 -16.06 -2.11
C ASP A 213 3.22 -14.76 -2.39
N ILE A 214 3.02 -13.74 -1.55
CA ILE A 214 3.68 -12.43 -1.64
C ILE A 214 4.31 -12.11 -0.30
N ILE A 215 5.52 -11.58 -0.34
CA ILE A 215 6.26 -11.12 0.83
C ILE A 215 6.33 -9.60 0.80
N ILE A 216 5.92 -8.96 1.87
CA ILE A 216 6.12 -7.53 2.06
C ILE A 216 7.05 -7.35 3.26
N TYR A 217 8.29 -6.98 2.97
CA TYR A 217 9.30 -6.74 3.99
C TYR A 217 9.43 -5.24 4.25
N VAL A 218 9.13 -4.83 5.46
CA VAL A 218 9.14 -3.40 5.85
C VAL A 218 10.19 -3.17 6.90
N GLY A 219 11.21 -2.38 6.58
CA GLY A 219 12.16 -1.85 7.56
C GLY A 219 11.67 -0.51 8.08
N CYS A 220 11.29 -0.44 9.35
CA CYS A 220 10.90 0.80 10.02
C CYS A 220 11.99 1.26 10.99
N GLY A 221 12.84 2.18 10.54
CA GLY A 221 13.98 2.67 11.31
C GLY A 221 15.15 1.67 11.39
N GLU A 222 15.23 0.73 10.46
CA GLU A 222 16.31 -0.24 10.36
C GLU A 222 17.61 0.43 9.87
N ARG A 223 18.74 -0.25 10.06
CA ARG A 223 20.02 0.22 9.56
C ARG A 223 20.10 0.08 8.05
N GLY A 224 20.64 1.07 7.35
CA GLY A 224 20.77 1.05 5.89
C GLY A 224 21.57 -0.16 5.37
N ASN A 225 22.62 -0.57 6.08
CA ASN A 225 23.41 -1.76 5.74
C ASN A 225 22.61 -3.07 5.87
N GLU A 226 21.74 -3.20 6.87
CA GLU A 226 20.85 -4.36 7.01
C GLU A 226 19.85 -4.43 5.86
N MET A 227 19.26 -3.30 5.48
CA MET A 227 18.35 -3.23 4.32
C MET A 227 19.05 -3.53 2.99
N SER A 228 20.28 -3.06 2.81
CA SER A 228 21.08 -3.38 1.62
C SER A 228 21.42 -4.87 1.56
N GLN A 229 21.72 -5.49 2.69
CA GLN A 229 21.96 -6.94 2.77
C GLN A 229 20.68 -7.73 2.39
N VAL A 230 19.52 -7.34 2.91
CA VAL A 230 18.23 -7.97 2.54
C VAL A 230 18.01 -7.89 1.04
N LEU A 231 18.21 -6.71 0.44
CA LEU A 231 18.05 -6.53 -0.99
C LEU A 231 18.98 -7.43 -1.81
N GLN A 232 20.25 -7.50 -1.42
CA GLN A 232 21.23 -8.37 -2.08
C GLN A 232 20.84 -9.84 -1.94
N GLU A 233 20.56 -10.30 -0.74
CA GLU A 233 20.19 -11.71 -0.47
C GLU A 233 18.92 -12.11 -1.25
N PHE A 234 17.89 -11.26 -1.31
CA PHE A 234 16.66 -11.59 -2.05
C PHE A 234 16.83 -11.55 -3.57
N SER A 235 17.77 -10.74 -4.07
CA SER A 235 18.08 -10.72 -5.51
C SER A 235 18.83 -11.97 -5.98
N GLU A 236 19.61 -12.59 -5.10
CA GLU A 236 20.40 -13.80 -5.39
C GLU A 236 19.60 -15.10 -5.18
N LEU A 237 18.51 -15.05 -4.41
CA LEU A 237 17.72 -16.23 -4.10
C LEU A 237 16.73 -16.57 -5.21
N ILE A 238 16.64 -17.88 -5.46
CA ILE A 238 15.61 -18.45 -6.34
C ILE A 238 14.50 -19.04 -5.46
N ASP A 239 13.27 -18.66 -5.73
CA ASP A 239 12.10 -19.24 -5.08
C ASP A 239 11.94 -20.72 -5.49
N PRO A 240 11.98 -21.66 -4.55
CA PRO A 240 11.90 -23.08 -4.88
C PRO A 240 10.55 -23.51 -5.47
N LYS A 241 9.49 -22.71 -5.28
CA LYS A 241 8.15 -23.02 -5.82
C LYS A 241 8.01 -22.61 -7.29
N SER A 242 8.47 -21.42 -7.63
CA SER A 242 8.32 -20.86 -8.98
C SER A 242 9.55 -21.01 -9.86
N ASN A 243 10.71 -21.38 -9.27
CA ASN A 243 12.02 -21.40 -9.90
C ASN A 243 12.41 -20.06 -10.55
N ARG A 244 11.97 -18.96 -9.95
CA ARG A 244 12.21 -17.57 -10.38
C ARG A 244 12.89 -16.78 -9.25
N PRO A 245 13.49 -15.62 -9.54
CA PRO A 245 14.04 -14.77 -8.50
C PRO A 245 13.02 -14.48 -7.39
N MET A 246 13.47 -14.50 -6.13
CA MET A 246 12.61 -14.20 -4.97
C MET A 246 12.02 -12.77 -5.06
N THR A 247 12.70 -11.85 -5.74
CA THR A 247 12.25 -10.49 -6.00
C THR A 247 10.94 -10.42 -6.77
N ASP A 248 10.60 -11.42 -7.58
CA ASP A 248 9.34 -11.44 -8.35
C ASP A 248 8.09 -11.50 -7.46
N ARG A 249 8.23 -11.96 -6.20
CA ARG A 249 7.16 -12.04 -5.21
C ARG A 249 7.40 -11.21 -3.96
N THR A 250 8.43 -10.35 -3.93
CA THR A 250 8.81 -9.59 -2.75
C THR A 250 8.72 -8.09 -2.97
N VAL A 251 8.09 -7.38 -2.06
CA VAL A 251 8.09 -5.94 -1.97
C VAL A 251 8.98 -5.53 -0.79
N LEU A 252 9.99 -4.70 -1.04
CA LEU A 252 10.87 -4.15 -0.02
C LEU A 252 10.55 -2.67 0.20
N ILE A 253 10.21 -2.33 1.44
CA ILE A 253 9.98 -0.94 1.87
C ILE A 253 11.05 -0.60 2.89
N ALA A 254 12.01 0.26 2.50
CA ALA A 254 13.16 0.59 3.31
C ALA A 254 13.03 2.00 3.92
N ASN A 255 12.55 2.08 5.15
CA ASN A 255 12.61 3.29 5.95
C ASN A 255 13.77 3.15 6.93
N THR A 256 14.91 3.77 6.60
CA THR A 256 16.14 3.61 7.37
C THR A 256 16.21 4.54 8.58
N SER A 257 17.08 4.22 9.54
CA SER A 257 17.20 4.94 10.80
C SER A 257 17.66 6.40 10.66
N ASN A 258 18.23 6.77 9.52
CA ASN A 258 18.64 8.15 9.21
C ASN A 258 17.51 9.00 8.58
N MET A 259 16.35 8.41 8.30
CA MET A 259 15.19 9.18 7.86
C MET A 259 14.54 9.94 9.03
N PRO A 260 13.81 11.04 8.77
CA PRO A 260 13.02 11.72 9.78
C PRO A 260 12.05 10.77 10.50
N VAL A 261 11.85 10.97 11.80
CA VAL A 261 11.00 10.07 12.62
C VAL A 261 9.59 9.93 12.05
N ALA A 262 9.05 10.99 11.49
CA ALA A 262 7.71 10.99 10.91
C ALA A 262 7.60 10.19 9.60
N ALA A 263 8.72 9.96 8.91
CA ALA A 263 8.75 9.23 7.64
C ALA A 263 8.99 7.71 7.81
N ARG A 264 9.32 7.24 9.02
CA ARG A 264 9.70 5.84 9.29
C ARG A 264 8.78 5.07 10.27
#